data_e132bf00dd94fff608bc71ad3bc76064
#
_entry.id   e132bf00dd94fff608bc71ad3bc76064
#
_cell.length_a   1.000
_cell.length_b   1.000
_cell.length_c   1.000
_cell.angle_alpha   90.00
_cell.angle_beta   90.00
_cell.angle_gamma   90.00
#
_symmetry.space_group_name_H-M   'P 1'
#
loop_
_entity.id
_entity.type
_entity.pdbx_description
1 polymer ?
#
loop_
_entity_poly.entity_id
_entity_poly.type
_entity_poly.pdbx_seq_one_letter_code
_entity_poly.pdbx_strand_id
1 'polypeptide(L)'
;MLTVQIKCYMQQLLRGLNHCHSCGVLHRDIKGSNLLIDYNGNLKIGDFGLATFFHPNQKQPLTSRVVTLWYRPPELLLGSTDYGVAVDLWSSGCILAELFAGKPIMSGRTEVLISVFEGFTHVF
;
A
#
# COMPACT_ATOMS: atom_id res chain seq x y z
N MET A 1 11.72 15.80 6.76
CA MET A 1 10.99 16.20 5.54
C MET A 1 9.88 17.17 5.92
N LEU A 2 9.71 18.23 5.16
CA LEU A 2 8.69 19.24 5.44
C LEU A 2 7.29 18.71 5.11
N THR A 3 6.29 19.15 5.87
CA THR A 3 4.88 18.76 5.66
C THR A 3 4.39 19.03 4.23
N VAL A 4 4.84 20.16 3.65
CA VAL A 4 4.48 20.52 2.25
C VAL A 4 5.04 19.48 1.26
N GLN A 5 6.25 19.00 1.48
CA GLN A 5 6.84 17.96 0.64
C GLN A 5 6.09 16.64 0.77
N ILE A 6 5.75 16.24 1.98
CA ILE A 6 4.96 15.02 2.24
C ILE A 6 3.62 15.11 1.50
N LYS A 7 2.92 16.23 1.62
CA LYS A 7 1.65 16.45 0.92
C LYS A 7 1.81 16.34 -0.60
N CYS A 8 2.87 16.93 -1.14
CA CYS A 8 3.14 16.90 -2.57
C CYS A 8 3.36 15.46 -3.07
N TYR A 9 4.20 14.70 -2.38
CA TYR A 9 4.49 13.31 -2.75
C TYR A 9 3.27 12.41 -2.58
N MET A 10 2.49 12.58 -1.52
CA MET A 10 1.28 11.80 -1.31
C MET A 10 0.22 12.08 -2.38
N GLN A 11 0.06 13.34 -2.79
CA GLN A 11 -0.82 13.68 -3.90
C GLN A 11 -0.41 12.96 -5.19
N GLN A 12 0.87 12.96 -5.51
CA GLN A 12 1.38 12.30 -6.70
C GLN A 12 1.18 10.79 -6.64
N LEU A 13 1.47 10.18 -5.49
CA LEU A 13 1.26 8.74 -5.28
C LEU A 13 -0.21 8.37 -5.48
N LEU A 14 -1.13 9.08 -4.84
CA LEU A 14 -2.55 8.78 -4.93
C LEU A 14 -3.10 8.99 -6.35
N ARG A 15 -2.61 10.00 -7.07
CA ARG A 15 -2.97 10.21 -8.48
C ARG A 15 -2.47 9.08 -9.36
N GLY A 16 -1.23 8.62 -9.15
CA GLY A 16 -0.68 7.49 -9.88
C GLY A 16 -1.46 6.21 -9.63
N LEU A 17 -1.81 5.93 -8.37
CA LEU A 17 -2.64 4.78 -8.03
C LEU A 17 -4.05 4.90 -8.61
N ASN A 18 -4.64 6.08 -8.57
CA ASN A 18 -5.96 6.28 -9.18
C ASN A 18 -5.93 5.95 -10.68
N HIS A 19 -4.87 6.32 -11.37
CA HIS A 19 -4.69 5.94 -12.78
C HIS A 19 -4.63 4.43 -12.95
N CYS A 20 -3.80 3.74 -12.17
CA CYS A 20 -3.70 2.28 -12.22
C CYS A 20 -5.06 1.62 -11.96
N HIS A 21 -5.74 2.03 -10.90
CA HIS A 21 -7.03 1.46 -10.50
C HIS A 21 -8.11 1.73 -11.55
N SER A 22 -8.09 2.90 -12.18
CA SER A 22 -9.01 3.24 -13.28
C SER A 22 -8.77 2.37 -14.52
N CYS A 23 -7.56 1.88 -14.70
CA CYS A 23 -7.21 0.94 -15.76
C CYS A 23 -7.42 -0.53 -15.36
N GLY A 24 -7.98 -0.79 -14.18
CA GLY A 24 -8.22 -2.15 -13.69
C GLY A 24 -6.97 -2.86 -13.19
N VAL A 25 -5.97 -2.13 -12.69
CA VAL A 25 -4.70 -2.68 -12.22
C VAL A 25 -4.51 -2.43 -10.74
N LEU A 26 -4.22 -3.48 -9.96
CA LEU A 26 -3.72 -3.38 -8.59
C LEU A 26 -2.20 -3.51 -8.63
N HIS A 27 -1.49 -2.62 -7.97
CA HIS A 27 -0.02 -2.66 -7.90
C HIS A 27 0.46 -3.79 -6.98
N ARG A 28 -0.04 -3.85 -5.77
CA ARG A 28 0.20 -4.88 -4.76
C ARG A 28 1.61 -4.92 -4.18
N ASP A 29 2.41 -3.88 -4.40
CA ASP A 29 3.75 -3.78 -3.79
C ASP A 29 4.18 -2.32 -3.58
N ILE A 30 3.25 -1.49 -3.10
CA ILE A 30 3.54 -0.10 -2.77
C ILE A 30 4.41 -0.06 -1.51
N LYS A 31 5.61 0.46 -1.64
CA LYS A 31 6.60 0.63 -0.57
C LYS A 31 7.63 1.68 -1.00
N GLY A 32 8.40 2.19 -0.04
CA GLY A 32 9.36 3.26 -0.31
C GLY A 32 10.32 2.95 -1.45
N SER A 33 10.88 1.72 -1.51
CA SER A 33 11.84 1.34 -2.55
C SER A 33 11.25 1.26 -3.97
N ASN A 34 9.93 1.22 -4.11
CA ASN A 34 9.24 1.21 -5.39
C ASN A 34 8.71 2.60 -5.79
N LEU A 35 9.00 3.62 -5.01
CA LEU A 35 8.64 5.00 -5.28
C LEU A 35 9.90 5.78 -5.61
N LEU A 36 9.99 6.22 -6.85
CA LEU A 36 11.16 6.90 -7.38
C LEU A 36 10.84 8.39 -7.54
N ILE A 37 11.82 9.23 -7.21
CA ILE A 37 11.66 10.68 -7.34
C ILE A 37 12.76 11.17 -8.28
N ASP A 38 12.36 11.86 -9.35
CA ASP A 38 13.32 12.43 -10.29
C ASP A 38 13.89 13.78 -9.80
N TYR A 39 14.82 14.36 -10.54
CA TYR A 39 15.45 15.62 -10.18
C TYR A 39 14.48 16.81 -10.16
N ASN A 40 13.33 16.69 -10.81
CA ASN A 40 12.31 17.73 -10.85
C ASN A 40 11.26 17.57 -9.75
N GLY A 41 11.42 16.58 -8.85
CA GLY A 41 10.47 16.31 -7.77
C GLY A 41 9.25 15.53 -8.20
N ASN A 42 9.29 14.86 -9.37
CA ASN A 42 8.21 14.01 -9.83
C ASN A 42 8.33 12.62 -9.23
N LEU A 43 7.27 12.15 -8.57
CA LEU A 43 7.19 10.81 -8.03
C LEU A 43 6.71 9.84 -9.11
N LYS A 44 7.39 8.70 -9.21
CA LYS A 44 7.06 7.64 -10.15
C LYS A 44 6.91 6.33 -9.41
N ILE A 45 5.82 5.63 -9.69
CA ILE A 45 5.58 4.29 -9.16
C ILE A 45 6.29 3.29 -10.06
N GLY A 46 7.19 2.52 -9.48
CA GLY A 46 7.96 1.49 -10.19
C GLY A 46 7.59 0.08 -9.75
N ASP A 47 8.25 -0.89 -10.38
CA ASP A 47 8.16 -2.33 -10.10
C ASP A 47 6.72 -2.87 -10.03
N PHE A 48 6.19 -3.16 -11.21
CA PHE A 48 4.87 -3.78 -11.37
C PHE A 48 4.94 -5.31 -11.42
N GLY A 49 6.01 -5.91 -10.87
CA GLY A 49 6.21 -7.37 -10.88
C GLY A 49 5.15 -8.16 -10.14
N LEU A 50 4.49 -7.56 -9.15
CA LEU A 50 3.39 -8.19 -8.40
C LEU A 50 2.01 -7.68 -8.84
N ALA A 51 1.94 -6.79 -9.84
CA ALA A 51 0.68 -6.21 -10.27
C ALA A 51 -0.23 -7.25 -10.91
N THR A 52 -1.53 -7.01 -10.81
CA THR A 52 -2.54 -7.88 -11.43
C THR A 52 -3.72 -7.05 -11.92
N PHE A 53 -4.41 -7.59 -12.92
CA PHE A 53 -5.71 -7.05 -13.31
C PHE A 53 -6.78 -7.46 -12.31
N PHE A 54 -7.76 -6.60 -12.11
CA PHE A 54 -8.91 -6.90 -11.25
C PHE A 54 -10.17 -6.33 -11.89
N HIS A 55 -11.31 -6.95 -11.55
CA HIS A 55 -12.62 -6.54 -12.03
C HIS A 55 -13.52 -6.29 -10.82
N PRO A 56 -13.89 -5.02 -10.52
CA PRO A 56 -14.65 -4.68 -9.32
C PRO A 56 -16.00 -5.42 -9.21
N ASN A 57 -16.59 -5.79 -10.35
CA ASN A 57 -17.91 -6.42 -10.43
C ASN A 57 -17.85 -7.95 -10.61
N GLN A 58 -16.67 -8.53 -10.66
CA GLN A 58 -16.46 -9.97 -10.82
C GLN A 58 -15.59 -10.49 -9.69
N LYS A 59 -16.09 -11.48 -8.97
CA LYS A 59 -15.32 -12.17 -7.94
C LYS A 59 -14.36 -13.15 -8.60
N GLN A 60 -13.09 -12.75 -8.72
CA GLN A 60 -12.01 -13.67 -9.09
C GLN A 60 -11.07 -13.80 -7.89
N PRO A 61 -10.81 -15.02 -7.40
CA PRO A 61 -9.86 -15.20 -6.31
C PRO A 61 -8.48 -14.67 -6.70
N LEU A 62 -7.91 -13.85 -5.84
CA LEU A 62 -6.56 -13.32 -5.99
C LEU A 62 -5.67 -13.90 -4.89
N THR A 63 -4.36 -14.01 -5.13
CA THR A 63 -3.47 -14.49 -4.08
C THR A 63 -3.40 -13.51 -2.91
N SER A 64 -3.38 -14.03 -1.67
CA SER A 64 -3.13 -13.24 -0.47
C SER A 64 -1.64 -13.04 -0.20
N ARG A 65 -0.76 -13.72 -0.95
CA ARG A 65 0.70 -13.71 -0.74
C ARG A 65 1.37 -12.62 -1.56
N VAL A 66 0.89 -11.40 -1.43
CA VAL A 66 1.42 -10.21 -2.09
C VAL A 66 1.55 -9.10 -1.07
N VAL A 67 2.15 -8.00 -1.46
CA VAL A 67 2.48 -6.83 -0.64
C VAL A 67 3.58 -7.16 0.36
N THR A 68 4.64 -6.37 0.36
CA THR A 68 5.72 -6.49 1.34
C THR A 68 5.14 -6.38 2.76
N LEU A 69 5.57 -7.24 3.68
CA LEU A 69 4.96 -7.47 4.98
C LEU A 69 4.65 -6.18 5.76
N TRP A 70 5.57 -5.24 5.80
CA TRP A 70 5.40 -3.98 6.55
C TRP A 70 4.32 -3.05 5.98
N TYR A 71 3.88 -3.30 4.75
CA TYR A 71 2.91 -2.49 4.01
C TYR A 71 1.64 -3.29 3.69
N ARG A 72 1.54 -4.53 4.22
CA ARG A 72 0.46 -5.47 3.92
C ARG A 72 -0.78 -5.17 4.77
N PRO A 73 -1.95 -5.00 4.13
CA PRO A 73 -3.18 -4.72 4.86
C PRO A 73 -3.66 -5.93 5.68
N PRO A 74 -4.48 -5.67 6.72
CA PRO A 74 -4.98 -6.71 7.61
C PRO A 74 -5.69 -7.86 6.91
N GLU A 75 -6.51 -7.57 5.90
CA GLU A 75 -7.24 -8.61 5.16
C GLU A 75 -6.30 -9.60 4.47
N LEU A 76 -5.14 -9.14 3.98
CA LEU A 76 -4.15 -10.05 3.38
C LEU A 76 -3.41 -10.84 4.46
N LEU A 77 -3.17 -10.25 5.62
CA LEU A 77 -2.58 -10.97 6.77
C LEU A 77 -3.49 -12.10 7.23
N LEU A 78 -4.80 -11.92 7.11
CA LEU A 78 -5.81 -12.92 7.44
C LEU A 78 -6.11 -13.88 6.30
N GLY A 79 -5.41 -13.77 5.18
CA GLY A 79 -5.51 -14.70 4.05
C GLY A 79 -6.64 -14.45 3.07
N SER A 80 -7.21 -13.24 3.04
CA SER A 80 -8.28 -12.92 2.09
C SER A 80 -7.79 -13.06 0.64
N THR A 81 -8.65 -13.63 -0.19
CA THR A 81 -8.45 -13.73 -1.63
C THR A 81 -9.41 -12.83 -2.41
N ASP A 82 -10.33 -12.17 -1.71
CA ASP A 82 -11.30 -11.22 -2.26
C ASP A 82 -10.97 -9.82 -1.75
N TYR A 83 -10.20 -9.08 -2.53
CA TYR A 83 -9.78 -7.72 -2.17
C TYR A 83 -9.72 -6.84 -3.42
N GLY A 84 -9.53 -5.56 -3.24
CA GLY A 84 -9.48 -4.59 -4.32
C GLY A 84 -8.49 -3.45 -4.04
N VAL A 85 -8.82 -2.26 -4.50
CA VAL A 85 -7.95 -1.07 -4.44
C VAL A 85 -7.51 -0.71 -3.02
N ALA A 86 -8.27 -1.10 -2.00
CA ALA A 86 -7.95 -0.82 -0.60
C ALA A 86 -6.57 -1.34 -0.18
N VAL A 87 -6.07 -2.42 -0.82
CA VAL A 87 -4.75 -2.94 -0.47
C VAL A 87 -3.63 -1.96 -0.82
N ASP A 88 -3.74 -1.26 -1.96
CA ASP A 88 -2.78 -0.22 -2.34
C ASP A 88 -2.96 1.04 -1.50
N LEU A 89 -4.18 1.36 -1.09
CA LEU A 89 -4.46 2.52 -0.25
C LEU A 89 -3.95 2.33 1.17
N TRP A 90 -4.06 1.13 1.72
CA TRP A 90 -3.44 0.80 3.01
C TRP A 90 -1.93 1.01 2.97
N SER A 91 -1.27 0.46 1.94
CA SER A 91 0.18 0.62 1.75
C SER A 91 0.56 2.09 1.64
N SER A 92 -0.25 2.89 0.93
CA SER A 92 -0.04 4.35 0.82
C SER A 92 -0.18 5.05 2.18
N GLY A 93 -1.11 4.61 3.02
CA GLY A 93 -1.23 5.10 4.39
C GLY A 93 0.01 4.79 5.23
N CYS A 94 0.59 3.61 5.06
CA CYS A 94 1.86 3.23 5.70
C CYS A 94 3.00 4.14 5.22
N ILE A 95 3.05 4.47 3.94
CA ILE A 95 4.04 5.43 3.39
C ILE A 95 3.86 6.81 4.03
N LEU A 96 2.64 7.31 4.14
CA LEU A 96 2.36 8.60 4.77
C LEU A 96 2.90 8.62 6.21
N ALA A 97 2.58 7.61 6.99
CA ALA A 97 3.05 7.51 8.37
C ALA A 97 4.58 7.40 8.45
N GLU A 98 5.20 6.64 7.54
CA GLU A 98 6.66 6.53 7.46
C GLU A 98 7.33 7.87 7.16
N LEU A 99 6.76 8.67 6.26
CA LEU A 99 7.28 9.99 5.93
C LEU A 99 7.23 10.94 7.13
N PHE A 100 6.19 10.87 7.96
CA PHE A 100 6.12 11.66 9.19
C PHE A 100 7.02 11.12 10.29
N ALA A 101 7.10 9.80 10.46
CA ALA A 101 7.89 9.17 11.52
C ALA A 101 9.39 9.07 11.20
N GLY A 102 9.77 9.15 9.93
CA GLY A 102 11.14 8.96 9.46
C GLY A 102 11.59 7.50 9.43
N LYS A 103 10.67 6.56 9.66
CA LYS A 103 10.93 5.10 9.65
C LYS A 103 9.63 4.33 9.41
N PRO A 104 9.70 3.07 8.94
CA PRO A 104 8.53 2.22 8.82
C PRO A 104 7.82 2.03 10.18
N ILE A 105 6.50 2.13 10.18
CA ILE A 105 5.71 2.08 11.43
C ILE A 105 5.24 0.67 11.79
N MET A 106 5.16 -0.23 10.83
CA MET A 106 4.64 -1.60 11.01
C MET A 106 5.72 -2.64 10.75
N SER A 107 6.96 -2.34 11.14
CA SER A 107 8.17 -3.14 10.85
C SER A 107 8.31 -4.36 11.78
N GLY A 108 7.25 -5.13 11.93
CA GLY A 108 7.25 -6.32 12.77
C GLY A 108 7.26 -7.62 11.98
N ARG A 109 7.33 -8.75 12.71
CA ARG A 109 7.06 -10.07 12.15
C ARG A 109 5.54 -10.24 11.99
N THR A 110 5.13 -11.22 11.17
CA THR A 110 3.70 -11.46 10.88
C THR A 110 2.85 -11.59 12.13
N GLU A 111 3.31 -12.35 13.13
CA GLU A 111 2.55 -12.55 14.37
C GLU A 111 2.36 -11.24 15.15
N VAL A 112 3.39 -10.41 15.18
CA VAL A 112 3.33 -9.10 15.85
C VAL A 112 2.33 -8.18 15.16
N LEU A 113 2.33 -8.15 13.82
CA LEU A 113 1.39 -7.34 13.05
C LEU A 113 -0.06 -7.80 13.25
N ILE A 114 -0.31 -9.11 13.27
CA ILE A 114 -1.63 -9.67 13.54
C ILE A 114 -2.08 -9.27 14.95
N SER A 115 -1.22 -9.41 15.94
CA SER A 115 -1.52 -9.06 17.34
C SER A 115 -1.85 -7.57 17.49
N VAL A 116 -1.10 -6.70 16.82
CA VAL A 116 -1.38 -5.26 16.80
C VAL A 116 -2.74 -4.99 16.17
N PHE A 117 -3.03 -5.65 15.06
CA PHE A 117 -4.31 -5.50 14.37
C PHE A 117 -5.48 -6.00 15.22
N GLU A 118 -5.35 -7.18 15.84
CA GLU A 118 -6.36 -7.69 16.76
C GLU A 118 -6.61 -6.73 17.92
N GLY A 119 -5.55 -6.12 18.46
CA GLY A 119 -5.67 -5.08 19.46
C GLY A 119 -6.49 -3.89 18.97
N PHE A 120 -6.29 -3.45 17.74
CA PHE A 120 -7.08 -2.36 17.13
C PHE A 120 -8.56 -2.72 16.97
N THR A 121 -8.88 -3.94 16.58
CA THR A 121 -10.27 -4.39 16.42
C THR A 121 -11.01 -4.44 17.76
N HIS A 122 -10.31 -4.66 18.88
CA HIS A 122 -10.90 -4.65 20.21
C HIS A 122 -11.10 -3.24 20.77
N VAL A 123 -10.40 -2.22 20.24
CA VAL A 123 -10.49 -0.83 20.70
C VAL A 123 -11.55 -0.05 19.91
N PHE A 124 -11.81 -0.46 18.70
CA PHE A 124 -12.76 0.16 17.79
C PHE A 124 -13.92 -0.79 17.42
#